data_8e30818d0bac8d42bb81f885573c2061
#
_entry.id   8e30818d0bac8d42bb81f885573c2061
#
_cell.length_a   1.000
_cell.length_b   1.000
_cell.length_c   1.000
_cell.angle_alpha   90.00
_cell.angle_beta   90.00
_cell.angle_gamma   90.00
#
_symmetry.space_group_name_H-M   'P 1'
#
loop_
_entity.id
_entity.type
_entity.pdbx_description
1 polymer ?
#
loop_
_entity_poly.entity_id
_entity_poly.type
_entity_poly.pdbx_seq_one_letter_code
_entity_poly.pdbx_strand_id
1 'polypeptide(L)'
;SNNYSLNGNLMMFRRLNNKGRNIHVGARFGYSDSETDSYSESSTEFFELDSISDIARYTNRTSDSRNWSVSASYTEPVFKNHFVQLRYEFAHRKQLAQSLVYDSINKYPYPEYFERGYDNELSTKVENFYDTHTADLSIRGIHPKMMYSAGVSLTPQSSLSETTIGPNSDRHLPQQNVLNWAPSVMFRY
;
A
#
# COMPACT_ATOMS: atom_id res chain seq x y z
N SER A 1 -1.79 15.74 15.94
CA SER A 1 -1.76 14.53 15.10
C SER A 1 -1.59 13.29 15.95
N ASN A 2 -2.33 12.26 15.63
CA ASN A 2 -2.27 10.95 16.27
C ASN A 2 -1.84 9.91 15.22
N ASN A 3 -0.89 9.05 15.61
CA ASN A 3 -0.42 7.97 14.72
C ASN A 3 -0.43 6.66 15.49
N TYR A 4 -0.97 5.64 14.86
CA TYR A 4 -0.99 4.27 15.40
C TYR A 4 -0.51 3.30 14.33
N SER A 5 0.34 2.34 14.70
CA SER A 5 0.77 1.28 13.80
C SER A 5 0.88 -0.06 14.53
N LEU A 6 0.44 -1.12 13.84
CA LEU A 6 0.52 -2.49 14.31
C LEU A 6 1.04 -3.36 13.17
N ASN A 7 2.06 -4.17 13.46
CA ASN A 7 2.61 -5.12 12.50
C ASN A 7 2.77 -6.49 13.16
N GLY A 8 2.46 -7.53 12.40
CA GLY A 8 2.62 -8.90 12.83
C GLY A 8 3.15 -9.77 11.69
N ASN A 9 3.94 -10.78 12.04
CA ASN A 9 4.37 -11.80 11.12
C ASN A 9 4.37 -13.17 11.79
N LEU A 10 3.97 -14.18 11.02
CA LEU A 10 4.01 -15.58 11.39
C LEU A 10 4.79 -16.33 10.32
N MET A 11 5.76 -17.14 10.73
CA MET A 11 6.52 -17.98 9.82
C MET A 11 6.60 -19.40 10.36
N MET A 12 6.33 -20.36 9.49
CA MET A 12 6.48 -21.79 9.76
C MET A 12 7.43 -22.39 8.74
N PHE A 13 8.44 -23.07 9.22
CA PHE A 13 9.37 -23.84 8.43
C PHE A 13 9.31 -25.31 8.81
N ARG A 14 9.19 -26.20 7.82
CA ARG A 14 9.23 -27.64 8.06
C ARG A 14 10.17 -28.32 7.06
N ARG A 15 11.15 -29.00 7.58
CA ARG A 15 11.99 -29.89 6.82
C ARG A 15 11.26 -31.22 6.62
N LEU A 16 11.13 -31.68 5.38
CA LEU A 16 10.38 -32.88 5.02
C LEU A 16 11.26 -34.11 4.86
N ASN A 17 12.57 -33.92 4.55
CA ASN A 17 13.55 -35.01 4.50
C ASN A 17 14.98 -34.52 4.79
N ASN A 18 15.91 -35.47 4.88
CA ASN A 18 17.33 -35.17 5.13
C ASN A 18 18.10 -34.69 3.87
N LYS A 19 17.49 -34.72 2.70
CA LYS A 19 18.10 -34.33 1.43
C LYS A 19 17.88 -32.85 1.07
N GLY A 20 17.16 -32.09 1.92
CA GLY A 20 16.93 -30.65 1.72
C GLY A 20 15.51 -30.28 1.25
N ARG A 21 14.59 -31.25 1.12
CA ARG A 21 13.18 -30.98 0.87
C ARG A 21 12.58 -30.23 2.05
N ASN A 22 11.96 -29.08 1.78
CA ASN A 22 11.37 -28.28 2.82
C ASN A 22 10.16 -27.49 2.30
N ILE A 23 9.32 -27.09 3.23
CA ILE A 23 8.21 -26.16 3.02
C ILE A 23 8.35 -25.00 4.00
N HIS A 24 8.09 -23.80 3.49
CA HIS A 24 8.01 -22.58 4.27
C HIS A 24 6.68 -21.91 4.01
N VAL A 25 5.98 -21.52 5.07
CA VAL A 25 4.73 -20.77 5.00
C VAL A 25 4.89 -19.52 5.85
N GLY A 26 4.48 -18.38 5.31
CA GLY A 26 4.54 -17.10 5.99
C GLY A 26 3.24 -16.35 5.86
N ALA A 27 2.86 -15.63 6.90
CA ALA A 27 1.79 -14.66 6.90
C ALA A 27 2.28 -13.36 7.53
N ARG A 28 1.92 -12.23 6.92
CA ARG A 28 2.23 -10.90 7.42
C ARG A 28 0.97 -10.07 7.48
N PHE A 29 0.92 -9.21 8.45
CA PHE A 29 -0.17 -8.26 8.65
C PHE A 29 0.42 -6.92 9.06
N GLY A 30 -0.11 -5.83 8.51
CA GLY A 30 0.22 -4.47 8.88
C GLY A 30 -1.03 -3.60 8.89
N TYR A 31 -1.11 -2.75 9.89
CA TYR A 31 -2.11 -1.73 10.04
C TYR A 31 -1.44 -0.42 10.44
N SER A 32 -1.82 0.67 9.81
CA SER A 32 -1.42 2.00 10.24
C SER A 32 -2.57 2.97 10.07
N ASP A 33 -2.73 3.83 11.05
CA ASP A 33 -3.71 4.90 11.08
C ASP A 33 -3.02 6.19 11.48
N SER A 34 -3.35 7.28 10.81
CA SER A 34 -2.81 8.60 11.05
C SER A 34 -3.89 9.65 10.90
N GLU A 35 -4.01 10.51 11.90
CA GLU A 35 -4.90 11.65 11.89
C GLU A 35 -4.12 12.92 12.15
N THR A 36 -4.37 13.93 11.34
CA THR A 36 -3.70 15.24 11.45
C THR A 36 -4.71 16.35 11.21
N ASP A 37 -4.74 17.27 12.15
CA ASP A 37 -5.51 18.50 12.07
C ASP A 37 -4.61 19.67 11.71
N SER A 38 -5.08 20.53 10.84
CA SER A 38 -4.36 21.75 10.47
C SER A 38 -5.30 22.93 10.34
N TYR A 39 -4.83 24.09 10.79
CA TYR A 39 -5.47 25.37 10.59
C TYR A 39 -4.62 26.20 9.64
N SER A 40 -5.26 26.83 8.69
CA SER A 40 -4.61 27.79 7.80
C SER A 40 -5.44 29.05 7.71
N GLU A 41 -4.77 30.20 7.81
CA GLU A 41 -5.36 31.51 7.64
C GLU A 41 -4.54 32.29 6.62
N SER A 42 -5.23 32.94 5.68
CA SER A 42 -4.62 33.76 4.65
C SER A 42 -5.46 35.00 4.44
N SER A 43 -4.81 36.15 4.46
CA SER A 43 -5.40 37.45 4.08
C SER A 43 -4.74 37.95 2.81
N THR A 44 -5.54 38.25 1.82
CA THR A 44 -5.09 38.79 0.52
C THR A 44 -5.75 40.12 0.26
N GLU A 45 -4.96 41.18 0.11
CA GLU A 45 -5.39 42.52 -0.25
C GLU A 45 -5.25 42.73 -1.75
N PHE A 46 -6.34 43.10 -2.41
CA PHE A 46 -6.39 43.41 -3.85
C PHE A 46 -6.40 44.93 -4.01
N PHE A 47 -5.22 45.52 -4.22
CA PHE A 47 -5.04 46.98 -4.32
C PHE A 47 -5.82 47.62 -5.47
N GLU A 48 -6.04 46.89 -6.56
CA GLU A 48 -6.81 47.39 -7.72
C GLU A 48 -8.33 47.41 -7.47
N LEU A 49 -8.81 46.57 -6.55
CA LEU A 49 -10.24 46.40 -6.25
C LEU A 49 -10.64 46.97 -4.89
N ASP A 50 -9.68 47.53 -4.14
CA ASP A 50 -9.85 47.99 -2.74
C ASP A 50 -10.64 46.99 -1.88
N SER A 51 -10.25 45.70 -2.00
CA SER A 51 -10.93 44.60 -1.34
C SER A 51 -9.93 43.70 -0.63
N ILE A 52 -10.33 43.16 0.53
CA ILE A 52 -9.56 42.20 1.32
C ILE A 52 -10.33 40.87 1.30
N SER A 53 -9.61 39.81 0.98
CA SER A 53 -10.13 38.43 1.07
C SER A 53 -9.45 37.70 2.22
N ASP A 54 -10.19 37.42 3.27
CA ASP A 54 -9.72 36.64 4.42
C ASP A 54 -10.28 35.22 4.30
N ILE A 55 -9.38 34.27 4.20
CA ILE A 55 -9.72 32.84 4.13
C ILE A 55 -9.13 32.15 5.35
N ALA A 56 -9.97 31.51 6.14
CA ALA A 56 -9.55 30.67 7.25
C ALA A 56 -10.15 29.27 7.09
N ARG A 57 -9.32 28.25 7.15
CA ARG A 57 -9.69 26.84 6.89
C ARG A 57 -9.19 25.93 8.01
N TYR A 58 -10.05 24.99 8.37
CA TYR A 58 -9.67 23.83 9.16
C TYR A 58 -9.65 22.61 8.25
N THR A 59 -8.60 21.83 8.30
CA THR A 59 -8.45 20.60 7.52
C THR A 59 -8.14 19.43 8.45
N ASN A 60 -9.02 18.43 8.43
CA ASN A 60 -8.79 17.13 9.06
C ASN A 60 -8.34 16.15 7.99
N ARG A 61 -7.16 15.55 8.18
CA ARG A 61 -6.61 14.52 7.30
C ARG A 61 -6.52 13.22 8.02
N THR A 62 -7.13 12.18 7.45
CA THR A 62 -7.08 10.81 7.94
C THR A 62 -6.47 9.91 6.87
N SER A 63 -5.52 9.08 7.27
CA SER A 63 -4.92 8.06 6.41
C SER A 63 -4.92 6.73 7.14
N ASP A 64 -5.62 5.73 6.58
CA ASP A 64 -5.65 4.34 7.07
C ASP A 64 -5.02 3.44 6.01
N SER A 65 -4.14 2.55 6.43
CA SER A 65 -3.53 1.56 5.56
C SER A 65 -3.58 0.18 6.22
N ARG A 66 -4.13 -0.78 5.50
CA ARG A 66 -4.22 -2.18 5.90
C ARG A 66 -3.59 -3.04 4.84
N ASN A 67 -2.63 -3.86 5.24
CA ASN A 67 -1.98 -4.79 4.34
C ASN A 67 -1.84 -6.15 4.99
N TRP A 68 -2.04 -7.19 4.22
CA TRP A 68 -1.76 -8.55 4.63
C TRP A 68 -1.23 -9.35 3.45
N SER A 69 -0.38 -10.31 3.74
CA SER A 69 0.11 -11.25 2.74
C SER A 69 0.27 -12.64 3.31
N VAL A 70 0.08 -13.62 2.44
CA VAL A 70 0.32 -15.03 2.72
C VAL A 70 1.26 -15.55 1.66
N SER A 71 2.31 -16.25 2.08
CA SER A 71 3.29 -16.84 1.19
C SER A 71 3.54 -18.31 1.52
N ALA A 72 3.77 -19.09 0.49
CA ALA A 72 4.22 -20.47 0.61
C ALA A 72 5.39 -20.71 -0.34
N SER A 73 6.40 -21.43 0.11
CA SER A 73 7.47 -21.91 -0.75
C SER A 73 7.78 -23.37 -0.50
N TYR A 74 8.06 -24.07 -1.58
CA TYR A 74 8.44 -25.46 -1.57
C TYR A 74 9.78 -25.64 -2.26
N THR A 75 10.69 -26.37 -1.61
CA THR A 75 12.02 -26.66 -2.14
C THR A 75 12.16 -28.16 -2.32
N GLU A 76 12.49 -28.58 -3.54
CA GLU A 76 12.74 -29.97 -3.94
C GLU A 76 14.20 -30.15 -4.33
N PRO A 77 14.96 -31.08 -3.70
CA PRO A 77 16.23 -31.52 -4.20
C PRO A 77 16.02 -32.40 -5.44
N VAL A 78 16.46 -31.97 -6.62
CA VAL A 78 16.29 -32.70 -7.89
C VAL A 78 17.52 -33.53 -8.25
N PHE A 79 18.72 -33.03 -7.97
CA PHE A 79 20.00 -33.72 -8.16
C PHE A 79 20.92 -33.44 -6.99
N LYS A 80 22.11 -34.09 -6.98
CA LYS A 80 23.15 -33.78 -6.01
C LYS A 80 23.53 -32.31 -6.11
N ASN A 81 23.36 -31.56 -4.99
CA ASN A 81 23.63 -30.12 -4.88
C ASN A 81 22.75 -29.20 -5.74
N HIS A 82 21.63 -29.70 -6.29
CA HIS A 82 20.69 -28.89 -7.07
C HIS A 82 19.31 -28.93 -6.42
N PHE A 83 18.67 -27.75 -6.36
CA PHE A 83 17.37 -27.56 -5.74
C PHE A 83 16.49 -26.75 -6.68
N VAL A 84 15.24 -27.16 -6.81
CA VAL A 84 14.18 -26.36 -7.44
C VAL A 84 13.31 -25.79 -6.34
N GLN A 85 13.02 -24.52 -6.42
CA GLN A 85 12.15 -23.82 -5.48
C GLN A 85 10.97 -23.20 -6.24
N LEU A 86 9.78 -23.50 -5.76
CA LEU A 86 8.55 -22.84 -6.14
C LEU A 86 8.09 -21.99 -4.97
N ARG A 87 7.79 -20.72 -5.22
CA ARG A 87 7.22 -19.79 -4.24
C ARG A 87 5.98 -19.14 -4.81
N TYR A 88 4.99 -19.00 -3.98
CA TYR A 88 3.80 -18.21 -4.27
C TYR A 88 3.51 -17.29 -3.09
N GLU A 89 3.16 -16.04 -3.41
CA GLU A 89 2.73 -15.04 -2.44
C GLU A 89 1.50 -14.31 -2.97
N PHE A 90 0.50 -14.17 -2.12
CA PHE A 90 -0.62 -13.26 -2.34
C PHE A 90 -0.53 -12.12 -1.32
N ALA A 91 -0.62 -10.89 -1.80
CA ALA A 91 -0.62 -9.69 -0.98
C ALA A 91 -1.83 -8.82 -1.33
N HIS A 92 -2.55 -8.40 -0.30
CA HIS A 92 -3.66 -7.46 -0.38
C HIS A 92 -3.31 -6.19 0.39
N ARG A 93 -3.57 -5.03 -0.20
CA ARG A 93 -3.38 -3.73 0.43
C ARG A 93 -4.58 -2.84 0.17
N LYS A 94 -5.15 -2.30 1.24
CA LYS A 94 -6.16 -1.25 1.20
C LYS A 94 -5.57 0.02 1.80
N GLN A 95 -5.76 1.16 1.12
CA GLN A 95 -5.37 2.49 1.59
C GLN A 95 -6.57 3.42 1.51
N LEU A 96 -6.86 4.08 2.61
CA LEU A 96 -7.80 5.19 2.69
C LEU A 96 -7.01 6.48 2.86
N ALA A 97 -7.30 7.48 2.04
CA ALA A 97 -6.82 8.84 2.21
C ALA A 97 -8.03 9.78 2.20
N GLN A 98 -8.24 10.46 3.30
CA GLN A 98 -9.33 11.41 3.47
C GLN A 98 -8.78 12.77 3.89
N SER A 99 -9.28 13.83 3.28
CA SER A 99 -9.00 15.21 3.66
C SER A 99 -10.31 15.97 3.66
N LEU A 100 -10.83 16.30 4.84
CA LEU A 100 -12.04 17.09 5.01
C LEU A 100 -11.64 18.54 5.28
N VAL A 101 -12.10 19.44 4.45
CA VAL A 101 -11.83 20.87 4.54
C VAL A 101 -13.10 21.61 4.94
N TYR A 102 -13.00 22.36 6.04
CA TYR A 102 -14.04 23.26 6.51
C TYR A 102 -13.60 24.70 6.20
N ASP A 103 -14.29 25.34 5.29
CA ASP A 103 -13.94 26.67 4.81
C ASP A 103 -14.64 27.76 5.63
N SER A 104 -14.09 28.97 5.58
CA SER A 104 -14.68 30.17 6.19
C SER A 104 -14.93 30.05 7.70
N ILE A 105 -14.06 29.34 8.43
CA ILE A 105 -14.18 29.13 9.89
C ILE A 105 -14.05 30.43 10.69
N ASN A 106 -13.46 31.48 10.13
CA ASN A 106 -13.37 32.80 10.73
C ASN A 106 -14.73 33.55 10.78
N LYS A 107 -15.69 33.13 9.94
CA LYS A 107 -17.06 33.71 9.89
C LYS A 107 -18.03 33.03 10.86
N TYR A 108 -17.69 31.80 11.28
CA TYR A 108 -18.54 30.97 12.11
C TYR A 108 -17.74 30.46 13.30
N PRO A 109 -18.14 30.77 14.56
CA PRO A 109 -17.44 30.29 15.75
C PRO A 109 -17.57 28.77 15.92
N TYR A 110 -16.60 28.17 16.61
CA TYR A 110 -16.69 26.77 17.02
C TYR A 110 -17.91 26.55 17.96
N PRO A 111 -18.73 25.51 17.79
CA PRO A 111 -18.64 24.40 16.81
C PRO A 111 -19.41 24.61 15.49
N GLU A 112 -19.98 25.79 15.25
CA GLU A 112 -20.92 26.06 14.16
C GLU A 112 -20.37 25.72 12.77
N TYR A 113 -19.06 25.93 12.51
CA TYR A 113 -18.48 25.56 11.21
C TYR A 113 -18.46 24.05 10.97
N PHE A 114 -18.44 23.20 12.02
CA PHE A 114 -18.61 21.75 11.88
C PHE A 114 -20.04 21.35 11.56
N GLU A 115 -21.03 22.07 12.13
CA GLU A 115 -22.45 21.82 11.87
C GLU A 115 -22.83 22.13 10.41
N ARG A 116 -22.14 23.06 9.77
CA ARG A 116 -22.31 23.38 8.35
C ARG A 116 -21.78 22.30 7.41
N GLY A 117 -20.93 21.40 7.90
CA GLY A 117 -20.30 20.35 7.13
C GLY A 117 -19.03 20.80 6.38
N TYR A 118 -18.35 19.85 5.81
CA TYR A 118 -17.15 20.09 5.01
C TYR A 118 -17.51 20.60 3.60
N ASP A 119 -16.59 21.34 2.99
CA ASP A 119 -16.68 21.76 1.60
C ASP A 119 -16.36 20.57 0.67
N ASN A 120 -17.32 20.15 -0.16
CA ASN A 120 -17.17 18.99 -1.02
C ASN A 120 -16.19 19.22 -2.19
N GLU A 121 -16.00 20.47 -2.64
CA GLU A 121 -15.06 20.78 -3.72
C GLU A 121 -13.59 20.78 -3.24
N LEU A 122 -13.38 21.18 -1.99
CA LEU A 122 -12.06 21.23 -1.35
C LEU A 122 -11.71 19.94 -0.64
N SER A 123 -12.68 19.10 -0.34
CA SER A 123 -12.48 17.83 0.37
C SER A 123 -12.28 16.69 -0.59
N THR A 124 -11.62 15.65 -0.13
CA THR A 124 -11.41 14.44 -0.91
C THR A 124 -11.38 13.21 -0.02
N LYS A 125 -11.95 12.11 -0.51
CA LYS A 125 -11.84 10.78 0.09
C LYS A 125 -11.62 9.76 -1.00
N VAL A 126 -10.46 9.09 -0.94
CA VAL A 126 -10.05 8.08 -1.92
C VAL A 126 -9.72 6.79 -1.20
N GLU A 127 -10.25 5.68 -1.69
CA GLU A 127 -9.90 4.33 -1.29
C GLU A 127 -9.17 3.63 -2.44
N ASN A 128 -7.99 3.09 -2.16
CA ASN A 128 -7.20 2.34 -3.11
C ASN A 128 -7.07 0.89 -2.64
N PHE A 129 -7.30 -0.03 -3.55
CA PHE A 129 -7.18 -1.48 -3.33
C PHE A 129 -6.11 -2.03 -4.28
N TYR A 130 -5.22 -2.85 -3.75
CA TYR A 130 -4.16 -3.50 -4.52
C TYR A 130 -4.14 -4.98 -4.18
N ASP A 131 -4.27 -5.81 -5.20
CA ASP A 131 -4.08 -7.25 -5.12
C ASP A 131 -2.88 -7.64 -5.97
N THR A 132 -1.92 -8.31 -5.35
CA THR A 132 -0.68 -8.73 -6.00
C THR A 132 -0.47 -10.22 -5.77
N HIS A 133 -0.32 -10.95 -6.86
CA HIS A 133 0.11 -12.35 -6.85
C HIS A 133 1.56 -12.41 -7.32
N THR A 134 2.40 -13.16 -6.64
CA THR A 134 3.78 -13.40 -7.05
C THR A 134 4.02 -14.88 -7.13
N ALA A 135 4.40 -15.38 -8.28
CA ALA A 135 4.80 -16.76 -8.47
C ALA A 135 6.26 -16.83 -8.95
N ASP A 136 7.11 -17.45 -8.17
CA ASP A 136 8.54 -17.58 -8.46
C ASP A 136 8.89 -19.06 -8.69
N LEU A 137 9.58 -19.33 -9.76
CA LEU A 137 10.21 -20.62 -10.02
C LEU A 137 11.72 -20.40 -10.17
N SER A 138 12.51 -21.10 -9.40
CA SER A 138 13.98 -21.00 -9.48
C SER A 138 14.66 -22.33 -9.31
N ILE A 139 15.83 -22.46 -9.96
CA ILE A 139 16.76 -23.55 -9.75
C ILE A 139 18.05 -23.00 -9.13
N ARG A 140 18.61 -23.72 -8.16
CA ARG A 140 19.83 -23.36 -7.47
C ARG A 140 20.81 -24.54 -7.45
N GLY A 141 22.06 -24.30 -7.82
CA GLY A 141 23.17 -25.21 -7.64
C GLY A 141 24.13 -24.71 -6.54
N ILE A 142 24.48 -25.59 -5.58
CA ILE A 142 25.37 -25.25 -4.47
C ILE A 142 26.55 -26.24 -4.50
N HIS A 143 27.74 -25.77 -4.86
CA HIS A 143 28.96 -26.51 -4.92
C HIS A 143 30.03 -25.92 -3.97
N PRO A 144 31.05 -26.64 -3.56
CA PRO A 144 32.04 -26.15 -2.58
C PRO A 144 32.73 -24.83 -2.98
N LYS A 145 32.89 -24.57 -4.27
CA LYS A 145 33.58 -23.38 -4.79
C LYS A 145 32.69 -22.45 -5.62
N MET A 146 31.45 -22.83 -5.91
CA MET A 146 30.57 -21.99 -6.70
C MET A 146 29.10 -22.20 -6.32
N MET A 147 28.33 -21.14 -6.41
CA MET A 147 26.89 -21.18 -6.27
C MET A 147 26.26 -20.42 -7.46
N TYR A 148 25.21 -20.98 -8.01
CA TYR A 148 24.42 -20.30 -9.02
C TYR A 148 22.93 -20.49 -8.78
N SER A 149 22.16 -19.54 -9.25
CA SER A 149 20.70 -19.67 -9.32
C SER A 149 20.19 -19.00 -10.58
N ALA A 150 19.14 -19.57 -11.15
CA ALA A 150 18.38 -18.99 -12.24
C ALA A 150 16.89 -19.16 -11.94
N GLY A 151 16.10 -18.17 -12.28
CA GLY A 151 14.67 -18.21 -11.99
C GLY A 151 13.87 -17.21 -12.80
N VAL A 152 12.56 -17.33 -12.70
CA VAL A 152 11.60 -16.41 -13.27
C VAL A 152 10.54 -16.10 -12.23
N SER A 153 10.18 -14.83 -12.16
CA SER A 153 9.10 -14.31 -11.33
C SER A 153 7.98 -13.80 -12.23
N LEU A 154 6.75 -14.16 -11.89
CA LEU A 154 5.53 -13.65 -12.51
C LEU A 154 4.74 -12.90 -11.45
N THR A 155 4.39 -11.62 -11.73
CA THR A 155 3.70 -10.78 -10.77
C THR A 155 2.48 -10.12 -11.44
N PRO A 156 1.33 -10.83 -11.54
CA PRO A 156 0.07 -10.19 -11.86
C PRO A 156 -0.38 -9.31 -10.69
N GLN A 157 -0.76 -8.10 -11.03
CA GLN A 157 -1.22 -7.09 -10.07
C GLN A 157 -2.51 -6.47 -10.57
N SER A 158 -3.48 -6.27 -9.67
CA SER A 158 -4.67 -5.48 -9.93
C SER A 158 -4.76 -4.30 -8.96
N SER A 159 -5.26 -3.18 -9.46
CA SER A 159 -5.50 -1.99 -8.64
C SER A 159 -6.85 -1.38 -8.98
N LEU A 160 -7.56 -0.96 -7.94
CA LEU A 160 -8.83 -0.25 -8.03
C LEU A 160 -8.73 1.00 -7.15
N SER A 161 -9.18 2.14 -7.68
CA SER A 161 -9.26 3.40 -6.95
C SER A 161 -10.69 3.91 -6.99
N GLU A 162 -11.24 4.19 -5.82
CA GLU A 162 -12.61 4.71 -5.64
C GLU A 162 -12.56 6.05 -4.93
N THR A 163 -13.14 7.08 -5.54
CA THR A 163 -13.28 8.41 -4.94
C THR A 163 -14.73 8.61 -4.52
N THR A 164 -14.94 8.85 -3.22
CA THR A 164 -16.31 9.00 -2.65
C THR A 164 -16.64 10.42 -2.25
N ILE A 165 -15.66 11.30 -2.07
CA ILE A 165 -15.82 12.71 -1.76
C ILE A 165 -14.93 13.52 -2.70
N GLY A 166 -15.39 14.65 -3.17
CA GLY A 166 -14.67 15.59 -4.01
C GLY A 166 -15.22 15.72 -5.43
N PRO A 167 -14.64 16.61 -6.24
CA PRO A 167 -15.13 16.93 -7.59
C PRO A 167 -15.07 15.76 -8.58
N ASN A 168 -14.38 14.69 -8.24
CA ASN A 168 -14.27 13.47 -9.05
C ASN A 168 -14.99 12.26 -8.43
N SER A 169 -15.87 12.46 -7.45
CA SER A 169 -16.59 11.38 -6.76
C SER A 169 -17.49 10.54 -7.70
N ASP A 170 -17.93 11.13 -8.82
CA ASP A 170 -18.74 10.43 -9.83
C ASP A 170 -17.92 9.68 -10.89
N ARG A 171 -16.59 9.79 -10.83
CA ARG A 171 -15.68 9.11 -11.75
C ARG A 171 -15.34 7.72 -11.25
N HIS A 172 -15.93 6.72 -11.87
CA HIS A 172 -15.46 5.33 -11.71
C HIS A 172 -14.22 5.09 -12.57
N LEU A 173 -13.06 4.98 -11.92
CA LEU A 173 -11.85 4.58 -12.63
C LEU A 173 -11.89 3.06 -12.84
N PRO A 174 -11.61 2.57 -14.07
CA PRO A 174 -11.59 1.15 -14.33
C PRO A 174 -10.46 0.47 -13.53
N GLN A 175 -10.73 -0.75 -13.08
CA GLN A 175 -9.70 -1.59 -12.48
C GLN A 175 -8.54 -1.79 -13.47
N GLN A 176 -7.34 -1.54 -13.00
CA GLN A 176 -6.13 -1.74 -13.79
C GLN A 176 -5.49 -3.07 -13.45
N ASN A 177 -5.19 -3.85 -14.50
CA ASN A 177 -4.49 -5.13 -14.37
C ASN A 177 -3.17 -5.06 -15.12
N VAL A 178 -2.10 -5.43 -14.44
CA VAL A 178 -0.73 -5.43 -14.99
C VAL A 178 -0.10 -6.78 -14.73
N LEU A 179 0.53 -7.36 -15.74
CA LEU A 179 1.35 -8.55 -15.60
C LEU A 179 2.82 -8.18 -15.78
N ASN A 180 3.59 -8.32 -14.70
CA ASN A 180 5.04 -8.16 -14.74
C ASN A 180 5.71 -9.53 -14.71
N TRP A 181 6.82 -9.67 -15.43
CA TRP A 181 7.68 -10.83 -15.34
C TRP A 181 9.15 -10.40 -15.28
N ALA A 182 9.94 -11.12 -14.51
CA ALA A 182 11.34 -10.81 -14.31
C ALA A 182 12.18 -12.09 -14.28
N PRO A 183 13.10 -12.29 -15.22
CA PRO A 183 14.11 -13.33 -15.09
C PRO A 183 15.21 -12.88 -14.12
N SER A 184 15.78 -13.84 -13.40
CA SER A 184 16.89 -13.62 -12.49
C SER A 184 17.97 -14.65 -12.70
N VAL A 185 19.23 -14.22 -12.70
CA VAL A 185 20.39 -15.09 -12.71
C VAL A 185 21.40 -14.57 -11.71
N MET A 186 21.90 -15.44 -10.86
CA MET A 186 22.98 -15.14 -9.93
C MET A 186 24.07 -16.19 -10.06
N PHE A 187 25.30 -15.75 -10.11
CA PHE A 187 26.49 -16.59 -10.07
C PHE A 187 27.47 -16.06 -9.04
N ARG A 188 28.03 -16.95 -8.23
CA ARG A 188 29.04 -16.63 -7.22
C ARG A 188 30.13 -17.70 -7.26
N TYR A 189 31.35 -17.27 -7.43
CA TYR A 189 32.57 -18.11 -7.41
C TYR A 189 33.45 -17.75 -6.19
#